data_4e9e9c5d0eb0f584d11a3ddff4daa9a7
#
_entry.id   4e9e9c5d0eb0f584d11a3ddff4daa9a7
#
_cell.length_a   1.000
_cell.length_b   1.000
_cell.length_c   1.000
_cell.angle_alpha   90.00
_cell.angle_beta   90.00
_cell.angle_gamma   90.00
#
_symmetry.space_group_name_H-M   'P 1'
#
loop_
_entity.id
_entity.type
_entity.pdbx_description
1 polymer ?
#
loop_
_entity_poly.entity_id
_entity_poly.type
_entity_poly.pdbx_seq_one_letter_code
_entity_poly.pdbx_strand_id
1 'polypeptide(L)'
;IEEIMDELNSEDGVTEKEIQEELARRKRKKQKKIGIVIAVIAIAAILVYLLINLQTYTKVRVSDTYVGEGAADNNYVQFLDGVLKYSKDGISYLNQSGKEKWNQSYQIKNPMIDVSDKSAAVADKEGNDILILQEDGLKGEVHTTMPIEKVSVSEQGIVSAISVSYT
;
A
#
# COMPACT_ATOMS: atom_id res chain seq x y z
N ILE A 1 34.74 74.62 23.98
CA ILE A 1 34.72 73.29 24.63
C ILE A 1 33.35 72.63 24.43
N GLU A 2 32.22 73.37 24.46
CA GLU A 2 30.87 72.83 24.19
C GLU A 2 30.71 72.39 22.71
N GLU A 3 31.29 73.12 21.77
CA GLU A 3 31.21 72.79 20.32
C GLU A 3 31.93 71.49 19.97
N ILE A 4 33.06 71.19 20.68
CA ILE A 4 33.83 69.93 20.48
C ILE A 4 33.13 68.74 21.12
N MET A 5 32.37 68.94 22.17
CA MET A 5 31.56 67.86 22.82
C MET A 5 30.32 67.52 21.97
N ASP A 6 29.72 68.47 21.29
CA ASP A 6 28.60 68.23 20.39
C ASP A 6 29.02 67.50 19.11
N GLU A 7 30.22 67.76 18.58
CA GLU A 7 30.79 67.10 17.43
C GLU A 7 31.13 65.63 17.71
N LEU A 8 31.76 65.37 18.87
CA LEU A 8 32.06 64.01 19.36
C LEU A 8 30.82 63.18 19.63
N ASN A 9 29.72 63.80 20.14
CA ASN A 9 28.45 63.10 20.40
C ASN A 9 27.65 62.78 19.10
N SER A 10 27.90 63.56 18.07
CA SER A 10 27.26 63.29 16.75
C SER A 10 27.98 62.19 15.97
N GLU A 11 29.29 62.02 16.08
CA GLU A 11 30.07 60.95 15.45
C GLU A 11 29.71 59.58 16.06
N ASP A 12 29.64 59.51 17.41
CA ASP A 12 29.26 58.27 18.11
C ASP A 12 27.84 57.84 17.80
N GLY A 13 26.93 58.76 17.61
CA GLY A 13 25.52 58.45 17.27
C GLY A 13 25.32 57.92 15.83
N VAL A 14 26.12 58.38 14.90
CA VAL A 14 26.10 57.89 13.51
C VAL A 14 26.69 56.50 13.44
N THR A 15 27.76 56.24 14.11
CA THR A 15 28.47 54.95 14.18
C THR A 15 27.56 53.87 14.83
N GLU A 16 26.85 54.15 15.93
CA GLU A 16 25.94 53.20 16.56
C GLU A 16 24.76 52.81 15.66
N LYS A 17 24.19 53.78 14.94
CA LYS A 17 23.10 53.48 14.01
C LYS A 17 23.55 52.61 12.83
N GLU A 18 24.71 52.88 12.28
CA GLU A 18 25.27 52.07 11.19
C GLU A 18 25.61 50.64 11.65
N ILE A 19 26.17 50.48 12.84
CA ILE A 19 26.43 49.16 13.43
C ILE A 19 25.12 48.41 13.66
N GLN A 20 24.11 49.04 14.17
CA GLN A 20 22.80 48.41 14.38
C GLN A 20 22.12 48.01 13.08
N GLU A 21 22.19 48.83 12.03
CA GLU A 21 21.68 48.47 10.71
C GLU A 21 22.44 47.32 10.06
N GLU A 22 23.76 47.25 10.16
CA GLU A 22 24.55 46.13 9.67
C GLU A 22 24.24 44.83 10.42
N LEU A 23 24.10 44.90 11.73
CA LEU A 23 23.70 43.74 12.54
C LEU A 23 22.28 43.25 12.19
N ALA A 24 21.34 44.17 11.93
CA ALA A 24 19.99 43.84 11.49
C ALA A 24 19.98 43.21 10.09
N ARG A 25 20.80 43.74 9.15
CA ARG A 25 20.98 43.16 7.80
C ARG A 25 21.59 41.78 7.86
N ARG A 26 22.59 41.56 8.72
CA ARG A 26 23.22 40.23 8.94
C ARG A 26 22.23 39.21 9.55
N LYS A 27 21.42 39.65 10.53
CA LYS A 27 20.35 38.83 11.13
C LYS A 27 19.31 38.43 10.07
N ARG A 28 18.83 39.37 9.25
CA ARG A 28 17.86 39.09 8.18
C ARG A 28 18.42 38.13 7.12
N LYS A 29 19.70 38.28 6.76
CA LYS A 29 20.38 37.36 5.81
C LYS A 29 20.52 35.94 6.43
N LYS A 30 20.85 35.82 7.73
CA LYS A 30 20.90 34.54 8.42
C LYS A 30 19.50 33.89 8.52
N GLN A 31 18.47 34.64 8.87
CA GLN A 31 17.08 34.16 8.94
C GLN A 31 16.57 33.67 7.58
N LYS A 32 16.88 34.39 6.50
CA LYS A 32 16.54 33.94 5.13
C LYS A 32 17.26 32.65 4.76
N LYS A 33 18.56 32.50 5.10
CA LYS A 33 19.31 31.25 4.86
C LYS A 33 18.73 30.09 5.66
N ILE A 34 18.38 30.28 6.93
CA ILE A 34 17.75 29.27 7.79
C ILE A 34 16.39 28.89 7.22
N GLY A 35 15.56 29.87 6.77
CA GLY A 35 14.28 29.61 6.15
C GLY A 35 14.38 28.75 4.87
N ILE A 36 15.39 29.02 4.02
CA ILE A 36 15.66 28.24 2.81
C ILE A 36 16.07 26.79 3.19
N VAL A 37 16.94 26.62 4.18
CA VAL A 37 17.35 25.28 4.62
C VAL A 37 16.16 24.47 5.17
N ILE A 38 15.30 25.10 5.95
CA ILE A 38 14.07 24.44 6.47
C ILE A 38 13.16 24.07 5.32
N ALA A 39 12.97 24.94 4.33
CA ALA A 39 12.15 24.68 3.15
C ALA A 39 12.69 23.49 2.33
N VAL A 40 14.00 23.41 2.14
CA VAL A 40 14.64 22.28 1.43
C VAL A 40 14.45 20.97 2.16
N ILE A 41 14.62 20.98 3.50
CA ILE A 41 14.38 19.79 4.34
C ILE A 41 12.92 19.34 4.26
N ALA A 42 11.97 20.27 4.30
CA ALA A 42 10.55 19.97 4.18
C ALA A 42 10.19 19.36 2.82
N ILE A 43 10.73 19.91 1.73
CA ILE A 43 10.55 19.37 0.37
C ILE A 43 11.17 17.97 0.27
N ALA A 44 12.36 17.75 0.81
CA ALA A 44 13.00 16.44 0.83
C ALA A 44 12.18 15.41 1.62
N ALA A 45 11.63 15.79 2.77
CA ALA A 45 10.77 14.94 3.57
C ALA A 45 9.47 14.56 2.84
N ILE A 46 8.86 15.52 2.13
CA ILE A 46 7.67 15.27 1.30
C ILE A 46 7.99 14.34 0.14
N LEU A 47 9.14 14.52 -0.53
CA LEU A 47 9.58 13.64 -1.61
C LEU A 47 9.82 12.21 -1.12
N VAL A 48 10.48 12.04 0.02
CA VAL A 48 10.69 10.72 0.64
C VAL A 48 9.36 10.08 1.02
N TYR A 49 8.44 10.84 1.61
CA TYR A 49 7.09 10.37 1.94
C TYR A 49 6.33 9.91 0.69
N LEU A 50 6.37 10.70 -0.39
CA LEU A 50 5.75 10.34 -1.66
C LEU A 50 6.40 9.10 -2.28
N LEU A 51 7.73 8.98 -2.25
CA LEU A 51 8.43 7.80 -2.76
C LEU A 51 8.06 6.54 -1.98
N ILE A 52 7.93 6.62 -0.66
CA ILE A 52 7.50 5.47 0.16
C ILE A 52 6.03 5.12 -0.12
N ASN A 53 5.17 6.12 -0.26
CA ASN A 53 3.72 5.90 -0.46
C ASN A 53 3.36 5.54 -1.92
N LEU A 54 4.19 5.93 -2.90
CA LEU A 54 4.06 5.58 -4.31
C LEU A 54 4.84 4.32 -4.69
N GLN A 55 5.58 3.71 -3.78
CA GLN A 55 6.12 2.38 -3.99
C GLN A 55 4.95 1.39 -4.00
N THR A 56 4.29 1.33 -5.14
CA THR A 56 3.50 0.16 -5.50
C THR A 56 4.45 -1.03 -5.42
N TYR A 57 4.16 -1.96 -4.54
CA TYR A 57 4.93 -3.19 -4.36
C TYR A 57 4.86 -4.05 -5.62
N THR A 58 5.63 -3.68 -6.64
CA THR A 58 5.71 -4.42 -7.92
C THR A 58 6.82 -5.46 -7.92
N LYS A 59 7.57 -5.59 -6.82
CA LYS A 59 8.62 -6.60 -6.72
C LYS A 59 8.26 -7.61 -5.64
N VAL A 60 7.64 -8.70 -6.07
CA VAL A 60 7.63 -9.94 -5.29
C VAL A 60 9.08 -10.39 -5.16
N ARG A 61 9.66 -10.23 -3.99
CA ARG A 61 10.90 -10.90 -3.62
C ARG A 61 10.51 -12.32 -3.23
N VAL A 62 10.77 -13.28 -4.10
CA VAL A 62 10.71 -14.70 -3.72
C VAL A 62 11.87 -14.91 -2.75
N SER A 63 11.58 -14.86 -1.45
CA SER A 63 12.58 -15.08 -0.38
C SER A 63 12.88 -16.55 -0.15
N ASP A 64 11.90 -17.42 -0.38
CA ASP A 64 12.04 -18.85 -0.25
C ASP A 64 11.13 -19.58 -1.24
N THR A 65 11.68 -20.57 -1.90
CA THR A 65 10.91 -21.50 -2.72
C THR A 65 10.57 -22.70 -1.87
N TYR A 66 9.40 -22.71 -1.26
CA TYR A 66 8.88 -23.93 -0.66
C TYR A 66 8.44 -24.88 -1.78
N VAL A 67 9.25 -25.87 -2.05
CA VAL A 67 8.83 -27.02 -2.83
C VAL A 67 7.94 -27.86 -1.92
N GLY A 68 6.63 -27.60 -1.95
CA GLY A 68 5.66 -28.44 -1.27
C GLY A 68 5.69 -29.82 -1.91
N GLU A 69 6.02 -30.85 -1.15
CA GLU A 69 5.76 -32.23 -1.56
C GLU A 69 4.25 -32.39 -1.72
N GLY A 70 3.81 -32.59 -2.96
CA GLY A 70 2.44 -32.99 -3.24
C GLY A 70 1.65 -32.05 -4.15
N ALA A 71 1.34 -32.60 -5.28
CA ALA A 71 0.36 -32.24 -6.29
C ALA A 71 0.81 -31.25 -7.38
N ALA A 72 0.95 -31.80 -8.57
CA ALA A 72 1.11 -31.09 -9.83
C ALA A 72 -0.07 -30.14 -10.18
N ASP A 73 -1.12 -30.09 -9.36
CA ASP A 73 -2.37 -29.37 -9.59
C ASP A 73 -2.60 -28.17 -8.68
N ASN A 74 -1.60 -27.69 -7.93
CA ASN A 74 -1.75 -26.49 -7.11
C ASN A 74 -1.54 -25.22 -7.92
N ASN A 75 -2.50 -24.30 -7.81
CA ASN A 75 -2.44 -22.98 -8.38
C ASN A 75 -2.23 -21.93 -7.28
N TYR A 76 -1.62 -20.81 -7.63
CA TYR A 76 -1.31 -19.74 -6.69
C TYR A 76 -1.75 -18.39 -7.25
N VAL A 77 -2.35 -17.57 -6.40
CA VAL A 77 -2.74 -16.20 -6.74
C VAL A 77 -2.44 -15.26 -5.56
N GLN A 78 -2.00 -14.06 -5.86
CA GLN A 78 -1.75 -13.05 -4.81
C GLN A 78 -3.08 -12.63 -4.17
N PHE A 79 -3.09 -12.54 -2.85
CA PHE A 79 -4.24 -12.09 -2.07
C PHE A 79 -3.75 -11.39 -0.80
N LEU A 80 -4.29 -10.19 -0.52
CA LEU A 80 -3.82 -9.35 0.58
C LEU A 80 -2.29 -9.19 0.54
N ASP A 81 -1.65 -9.45 1.66
CA ASP A 81 -0.19 -9.43 1.84
C ASP A 81 0.49 -10.80 1.61
N GLY A 82 -0.26 -11.81 1.16
CA GLY A 82 0.19 -13.18 0.99
C GLY A 82 -0.26 -13.83 -0.32
N VAL A 83 -0.52 -15.13 -0.26
CA VAL A 83 -0.85 -15.95 -1.41
C VAL A 83 -1.96 -16.94 -1.07
N LEU A 84 -2.96 -17.05 -1.94
CA LEU A 84 -3.90 -18.17 -1.94
C LEU A 84 -3.32 -19.30 -2.78
N LYS A 85 -3.20 -20.47 -2.17
CA LYS A 85 -2.90 -21.75 -2.81
C LYS A 85 -4.21 -22.50 -2.96
N TYR A 86 -4.59 -22.86 -4.17
CA TYR A 86 -5.85 -23.56 -4.42
C TYR A 86 -5.69 -24.73 -5.39
N SER A 87 -6.54 -25.72 -5.24
CA SER A 87 -6.61 -26.94 -6.04
C SER A 87 -8.06 -27.38 -6.20
N LYS A 88 -8.30 -28.60 -6.67
CA LYS A 88 -9.63 -29.21 -6.72
C LYS A 88 -10.19 -29.59 -5.34
N ASP A 89 -9.30 -29.78 -4.37
CA ASP A 89 -9.63 -30.32 -3.05
C ASP A 89 -9.72 -29.25 -1.95
N GLY A 90 -9.29 -28.01 -2.25
CA GLY A 90 -9.32 -26.94 -1.26
C GLY A 90 -8.49 -25.71 -1.61
N ILE A 91 -8.56 -24.75 -0.71
CA ILE A 91 -7.81 -23.51 -0.77
C ILE A 91 -7.22 -23.17 0.59
N SER A 92 -6.00 -22.67 0.62
CA SER A 92 -5.37 -22.14 1.82
C SER A 92 -4.74 -20.77 1.59
N TYR A 93 -4.74 -19.96 2.64
CA TYR A 93 -4.06 -18.67 2.66
C TYR A 93 -2.72 -18.77 3.37
N LEU A 94 -1.67 -18.42 2.65
CA LEU A 94 -0.29 -18.36 3.13
C LEU A 94 0.11 -16.89 3.27
N ASN A 95 0.59 -16.52 4.47
CA ASN A 95 1.09 -15.15 4.68
C ASN A 95 2.45 -14.92 3.99
N GLN A 96 3.00 -13.71 4.11
CA GLN A 96 4.31 -13.34 3.54
C GLN A 96 5.47 -14.24 3.97
N SER A 97 5.39 -14.88 5.12
CA SER A 97 6.41 -15.83 5.60
C SER A 97 6.17 -17.28 5.15
N GLY A 98 5.16 -17.51 4.28
CA GLY A 98 4.79 -18.85 3.81
C GLY A 98 4.05 -19.70 4.84
N LYS A 99 3.66 -19.12 5.98
CA LYS A 99 2.90 -19.82 7.00
C LYS A 99 1.40 -19.81 6.66
N GLU A 100 0.78 -21.01 6.70
CA GLU A 100 -0.66 -21.14 6.53
C GLU A 100 -1.41 -20.47 7.68
N LYS A 101 -2.34 -19.57 7.32
CA LYS A 101 -3.24 -18.88 8.25
C LYS A 101 -4.54 -19.63 8.43
N TRP A 102 -5.10 -20.11 7.34
CA TRP A 102 -6.31 -20.93 7.31
C TRP A 102 -6.33 -21.82 6.08
N ASN A 103 -7.15 -22.86 6.14
CA ASN A 103 -7.39 -23.83 5.08
C ASN A 103 -8.88 -24.12 5.01
N GLN A 104 -9.42 -24.16 3.80
CA GLN A 104 -10.81 -24.54 3.51
C GLN A 104 -10.83 -25.69 2.51
N SER A 105 -11.29 -26.83 2.93
CA SER A 105 -11.49 -27.98 2.05
C SER A 105 -12.81 -27.87 1.28
N TYR A 106 -12.78 -28.26 0.03
CA TYR A 106 -13.94 -28.37 -0.86
C TYR A 106 -13.70 -29.47 -1.90
N GLN A 107 -14.67 -29.76 -2.73
CA GLN A 107 -14.52 -30.63 -3.90
C GLN A 107 -15.06 -29.91 -5.13
N ILE A 108 -14.17 -29.34 -5.90
CA ILE A 108 -14.48 -28.58 -7.13
C ILE A 108 -13.74 -29.22 -8.29
N LYS A 109 -14.47 -29.50 -9.37
CA LYS A 109 -13.89 -30.18 -10.55
C LYS A 109 -12.99 -29.25 -11.34
N ASN A 110 -13.45 -28.03 -11.58
CA ASN A 110 -12.77 -27.04 -12.40
C ASN A 110 -12.69 -25.71 -11.63
N PRO A 111 -11.79 -25.57 -10.63
CA PRO A 111 -11.73 -24.39 -9.81
C PRO A 111 -11.28 -23.18 -10.63
N MET A 112 -12.11 -22.13 -10.61
CA MET A 112 -11.77 -20.80 -11.07
C MET A 112 -11.78 -19.86 -9.88
N ILE A 113 -10.87 -18.89 -9.87
CA ILE A 113 -10.76 -17.90 -8.80
C ILE A 113 -10.77 -16.49 -9.36
N ASP A 114 -11.47 -15.60 -8.68
CA ASP A 114 -11.35 -14.16 -8.84
C ASP A 114 -10.99 -13.53 -7.51
N VAL A 115 -10.12 -12.52 -7.53
CA VAL A 115 -9.56 -11.90 -6.34
C VAL A 115 -9.69 -10.39 -6.44
N SER A 116 -10.13 -9.81 -5.35
CA SER A 116 -10.17 -8.37 -5.09
C SER A 116 -9.27 -8.04 -3.89
N ASP A 117 -9.11 -6.77 -3.55
CA ASP A 117 -8.19 -6.33 -2.49
C ASP A 117 -8.43 -7.00 -1.13
N LYS A 118 -9.69 -7.34 -0.78
CA LYS A 118 -10.06 -7.90 0.53
C LYS A 118 -10.87 -9.18 0.48
N SER A 119 -11.27 -9.60 -0.71
CA SER A 119 -12.13 -10.77 -0.89
C SER A 119 -11.67 -11.62 -2.08
N ALA A 120 -11.91 -12.90 -2.01
CA ALA A 120 -11.71 -13.83 -3.09
C ALA A 120 -12.95 -14.70 -3.28
N ALA A 121 -13.24 -15.10 -4.50
CA ALA A 121 -14.30 -16.04 -4.83
C ALA A 121 -13.73 -17.23 -5.61
N VAL A 122 -13.98 -18.43 -5.11
CA VAL A 122 -13.67 -19.68 -5.82
C VAL A 122 -14.97 -20.28 -6.31
N ALA A 123 -15.04 -20.57 -7.60
CA ALA A 123 -16.22 -21.17 -8.20
C ALA A 123 -15.87 -22.44 -8.98
N ASP A 124 -16.82 -23.36 -9.07
CA ASP A 124 -16.73 -24.52 -9.96
C ASP A 124 -17.18 -24.12 -11.36
N LYS A 125 -16.25 -24.01 -12.29
CA LYS A 125 -16.56 -23.77 -13.71
C LYS A 125 -17.35 -24.95 -14.26
N GLU A 126 -18.48 -24.67 -14.88
CA GLU A 126 -19.47 -25.66 -15.34
C GLU A 126 -20.16 -26.42 -14.18
N GLY A 127 -19.88 -26.05 -12.93
CA GLY A 127 -20.59 -26.49 -11.73
C GLY A 127 -21.49 -25.40 -11.16
N ASN A 128 -21.87 -25.54 -9.90
CA ASN A 128 -22.88 -24.70 -9.29
C ASN A 128 -22.42 -24.01 -7.99
N ASP A 129 -21.23 -24.32 -7.50
CA ASP A 129 -20.76 -23.89 -6.19
C ASP A 129 -19.83 -22.67 -6.28
N ILE A 130 -20.02 -21.73 -5.36
CA ILE A 130 -19.17 -20.55 -5.20
C ILE A 130 -18.86 -20.41 -3.70
N LEU A 131 -17.59 -20.32 -3.36
CA LEU A 131 -17.11 -19.99 -2.02
C LEU A 131 -16.60 -18.56 -2.01
N ILE A 132 -16.99 -17.80 -0.99
CA ILE A 132 -16.57 -16.41 -0.76
C ILE A 132 -15.63 -16.39 0.43
N LEU A 133 -14.44 -15.86 0.22
CA LEU A 133 -13.32 -15.88 1.17
C LEU A 133 -12.87 -14.46 1.48
N GLN A 134 -12.42 -14.26 2.71
CA GLN A 134 -11.79 -13.02 3.17
C GLN A 134 -10.55 -13.35 4.01
N GLU A 135 -9.94 -12.33 4.63
CA GLU A 135 -8.71 -12.48 5.41
C GLU A 135 -8.78 -13.58 6.49
N ASP A 136 -9.94 -13.75 7.11
CA ASP A 136 -10.20 -14.70 8.19
C ASP A 136 -10.81 -16.03 7.72
N GLY A 137 -10.86 -16.26 6.40
CA GLY A 137 -11.32 -17.52 5.80
C GLY A 137 -12.67 -17.42 5.11
N LEU A 138 -13.42 -18.51 5.13
CA LEU A 138 -14.72 -18.64 4.48
C LEU A 138 -15.77 -17.72 5.10
N LYS A 139 -16.40 -16.90 4.25
CA LYS A 139 -17.49 -15.98 4.63
C LYS A 139 -18.87 -16.48 4.21
N GLY A 140 -18.93 -17.21 3.12
CA GLY A 140 -20.20 -17.73 2.64
C GLY A 140 -20.00 -18.68 1.47
N GLU A 141 -21.06 -19.47 1.26
CA GLU A 141 -21.19 -20.38 0.13
C GLU A 141 -22.49 -20.06 -0.61
N VAL A 142 -22.42 -20.13 -1.91
CA VAL A 142 -23.58 -19.94 -2.80
C VAL A 142 -23.68 -21.13 -3.73
N HIS A 143 -24.86 -21.71 -3.82
CA HIS A 143 -25.18 -22.75 -4.78
C HIS A 143 -26.12 -22.18 -5.84
N THR A 144 -25.68 -22.15 -7.09
CA THR A 144 -26.46 -21.65 -8.21
C THR A 144 -27.32 -22.75 -8.81
N THR A 145 -28.42 -22.38 -9.45
CA THR A 145 -29.31 -23.33 -10.14
C THR A 145 -28.85 -23.68 -11.55
N MET A 146 -27.91 -22.90 -12.10
CA MET A 146 -27.37 -23.09 -13.46
C MET A 146 -25.84 -23.11 -13.40
N PRO A 147 -25.18 -23.84 -14.31
CA PRO A 147 -23.74 -23.92 -14.38
C PRO A 147 -23.07 -22.55 -14.51
N ILE A 148 -21.98 -22.37 -13.79
CA ILE A 148 -21.23 -21.13 -13.72
C ILE A 148 -20.18 -21.11 -14.83
N GLU A 149 -20.19 -20.07 -15.64
CA GLU A 149 -19.17 -19.85 -16.68
C GLU A 149 -18.09 -18.86 -16.21
N LYS A 150 -18.48 -17.85 -15.42
CA LYS A 150 -17.57 -16.82 -14.92
C LYS A 150 -18.04 -16.31 -13.56
N VAL A 151 -17.08 -15.98 -12.70
CA VAL A 151 -17.29 -15.34 -11.40
C VAL A 151 -16.47 -14.06 -11.32
N SER A 152 -16.98 -13.09 -10.57
CA SER A 152 -16.23 -11.90 -10.19
C SER A 152 -16.62 -11.45 -8.78
N VAL A 153 -15.67 -10.97 -7.99
CA VAL A 153 -15.87 -10.57 -6.60
C VAL A 153 -15.47 -9.12 -6.38
N SER A 154 -16.25 -8.39 -5.60
CA SER A 154 -15.91 -7.03 -5.16
C SER A 154 -15.09 -7.08 -3.86
N GLU A 155 -14.50 -5.93 -3.50
CA GLU A 155 -13.79 -5.73 -2.23
C GLU A 155 -14.62 -6.07 -0.99
N GLN A 156 -15.94 -5.84 -1.06
CA GLN A 156 -16.88 -6.10 0.02
C GLN A 156 -17.36 -7.56 0.08
N GLY A 157 -16.90 -8.42 -0.85
CA GLY A 157 -17.32 -9.81 -0.92
C GLY A 157 -18.66 -10.03 -1.67
N ILE A 158 -19.11 -9.03 -2.44
CA ILE A 158 -20.27 -9.21 -3.33
C ILE A 158 -19.80 -9.96 -4.56
N VAL A 159 -20.44 -11.09 -4.86
CA VAL A 159 -20.10 -11.94 -6.01
C VAL A 159 -21.13 -11.77 -7.11
N SER A 160 -20.64 -11.63 -8.33
CA SER A 160 -21.39 -11.69 -9.56
C SER A 160 -20.99 -12.95 -10.33
N ALA A 161 -21.95 -13.74 -10.77
CA ALA A 161 -21.69 -14.92 -11.57
C ALA A 161 -22.47 -14.86 -12.89
N ILE A 162 -21.82 -15.30 -13.96
CA ILE A 162 -22.44 -15.53 -15.26
C ILE A 162 -22.69 -17.02 -15.38
N SER A 163 -23.94 -17.38 -15.57
CA SER A 163 -24.37 -18.77 -15.80
C SER A 163 -24.90 -18.93 -17.22
N VAL A 164 -24.71 -20.09 -17.79
CA VAL A 164 -25.17 -20.41 -19.14
C VAL A 164 -26.14 -21.59 -19.10
N SER A 165 -27.21 -21.47 -19.88
CA SER A 165 -28.13 -22.58 -20.12
C SER A 165 -27.79 -23.19 -21.48
N TYR A 166 -27.34 -24.43 -21.46
CA TYR A 166 -27.18 -25.19 -22.69
C TYR A 166 -28.58 -25.76 -23.08
N THR A 167 -29.20 -25.12 -24.03
CA THR A 167 -30.46 -25.60 -24.64
C THR A 167 -30.19 -26.44 -25.87
#